data_4ad3c9ae14fd2f5ec678701523d1cd6a
#
_entry.id   4ad3c9ae14fd2f5ec678701523d1cd6a
#
_cell.length_a   1.000
_cell.length_b   1.000
_cell.length_c   1.000
_cell.angle_alpha   90.00
_cell.angle_beta   90.00
_cell.angle_gamma   90.00
#
_symmetry.space_group_name_H-M   'P 1'
#
loop_
_entity.id
_entity.type
_entity.pdbx_description
1 polymer ?
#
loop_
_entity_poly.entity_id
_entity_poly.type
_entity_poly.pdbx_seq_one_letter_code
_entity_poly.pdbx_strand_id
1 'polypeptide(L)'
;TYYVCFNTEDEVFSDPNIRKAFSLVIDRNYIVENVSQAGEVPADGYVPNGVNDAAGAGSDDFRTVGGSYYSISDEDYEANCEEARQLLADAGYPNGEGFPTVEYLYNTADNHKKIGEALQNMWQTELGVTVNLNNQDWNVFLQNRKDGNFQIARNGWIADYNDPCSFLDMWYTDGGNNDAQYSNPDYDAAIDAAKATSDPEERMKAFHEAEDNLIGQDSVLAPIYFYTQPYMLNPDIDGMYYTPLGYFFFGYTSKK
;
A
#
# COMPACT_ATOMS: atom_id res chain seq x y z
N THR A 1 2.21 -5.88 -2.41
CA THR A 1 2.22 -4.42 -2.38
C THR A 1 3.18 -3.91 -1.32
N TYR A 2 4.02 -2.93 -1.66
CA TYR A 2 4.82 -2.13 -0.72
C TYR A 2 4.04 -0.85 -0.39
N TYR A 3 3.95 -0.49 0.88
CA TYR A 3 3.14 0.64 1.31
C TYR A 3 3.67 1.30 2.59
N VAL A 4 3.24 2.52 2.82
CA VAL A 4 3.34 3.22 4.10
C VAL A 4 2.09 2.89 4.90
N CYS A 5 2.26 2.56 6.17
CA CYS A 5 1.20 2.30 7.14
C CYS A 5 1.17 3.46 8.15
N PHE A 6 0.01 4.06 8.34
CA PHE A 6 -0.21 5.07 9.36
C PHE A 6 -0.82 4.43 10.60
N ASN A 7 -0.39 4.84 11.78
CA ASN A 7 -1.06 4.46 13.02
C ASN A 7 -2.29 5.35 13.22
N THR A 8 -3.48 4.78 13.11
CA THR A 8 -4.74 5.54 13.18
C THR A 8 -5.11 5.97 14.62
N GLU A 9 -4.43 5.46 15.63
CA GLU A 9 -4.56 5.88 17.03
C GLU A 9 -3.56 6.98 17.42
N ASP A 10 -2.58 7.30 16.54
CA ASP A 10 -1.66 8.41 16.79
C ASP A 10 -2.40 9.75 16.75
N GLU A 11 -2.01 10.69 17.63
CA GLU A 11 -2.67 12.00 17.79
C GLU A 11 -2.75 12.77 16.46
N VAL A 12 -1.72 12.68 15.62
CA VAL A 12 -1.65 13.38 14.33
C VAL A 12 -2.34 12.57 13.23
N PHE A 13 -2.03 11.27 13.16
CA PHE A 13 -2.51 10.39 12.09
C PHE A 13 -3.88 9.76 12.37
N SER A 14 -4.58 10.17 13.43
CA SER A 14 -6.01 9.88 13.62
C SER A 14 -6.90 10.60 12.58
N ASP A 15 -6.45 11.76 12.04
CA ASP A 15 -7.17 12.49 10.99
C ASP A 15 -6.91 11.86 9.60
N PRO A 16 -7.96 11.36 8.91
CA PRO A 16 -7.81 10.78 7.57
C PRO A 16 -7.34 11.80 6.52
N ASN A 17 -7.63 13.09 6.68
CA ASN A 17 -7.18 14.12 5.76
C ASN A 17 -5.66 14.30 5.81
N ILE A 18 -5.06 14.20 7.00
CA ILE A 18 -3.60 14.22 7.15
C ILE A 18 -2.98 12.99 6.49
N ARG A 19 -3.54 11.79 6.71
CA ARG A 19 -3.06 10.58 6.06
C ARG A 19 -3.17 10.66 4.53
N LYS A 20 -4.29 11.18 4.03
CA LYS A 20 -4.49 11.41 2.59
C LYS A 20 -3.48 12.40 2.03
N ALA A 21 -3.21 13.52 2.73
CA ALA A 21 -2.20 14.49 2.32
C ALA A 21 -0.81 13.85 2.20
N PHE A 22 -0.40 13.07 3.20
CA PHE A 22 0.87 12.34 3.17
C PHE A 22 0.95 11.31 2.05
N SER A 23 -0.17 10.69 1.67
CA SER A 23 -0.23 9.74 0.56
C SER A 23 -0.14 10.41 -0.82
N LEU A 24 -0.85 11.53 -1.02
CA LEU A 24 -0.97 12.19 -2.33
C LEU A 24 0.35 12.78 -2.83
N VAL A 25 1.23 13.25 -1.94
CA VAL A 25 2.53 13.82 -2.32
C VAL A 25 3.61 12.77 -2.62
N ILE A 26 3.28 11.49 -2.57
CA ILE A 26 4.23 10.44 -2.92
C ILE A 26 4.29 10.31 -4.45
N ASP A 27 5.41 10.72 -5.03
CA ASP A 27 5.72 10.46 -6.43
C ASP A 27 6.16 8.99 -6.60
N ARG A 28 5.18 8.17 -6.95
CA ARG A 28 5.35 6.72 -7.08
C ARG A 28 6.19 6.33 -8.28
N ASN A 29 6.07 7.08 -9.39
CA ASN A 29 6.88 6.87 -10.57
C ASN A 29 8.35 7.16 -10.27
N TYR A 30 8.64 8.28 -9.62
CA TYR A 30 10.01 8.61 -9.19
C TYR A 30 10.61 7.50 -8.31
N ILE A 31 9.86 6.96 -7.36
CA ILE A 31 10.34 5.88 -6.48
C ILE A 31 10.68 4.63 -7.29
N VAL A 32 9.81 4.21 -8.20
CA VAL A 32 10.02 3.01 -9.01
C VAL A 32 11.18 3.19 -10.00
N GLU A 33 11.25 4.33 -10.68
CA GLU A 33 12.20 4.55 -11.75
C GLU A 33 13.60 4.98 -11.27
N ASN A 34 13.68 5.70 -10.15
CA ASN A 34 14.92 6.33 -9.70
C ASN A 34 15.45 5.80 -8.37
N VAL A 35 14.60 5.19 -7.54
CA VAL A 35 14.99 4.72 -6.20
C VAL A 35 15.11 3.21 -6.14
N SER A 36 14.03 2.45 -6.39
CA SER A 36 14.03 0.99 -6.29
C SER A 36 14.58 0.30 -7.53
N GLN A 37 14.20 0.73 -8.72
CA GLN A 37 14.75 0.31 -10.02
C GLN A 37 14.75 -1.22 -10.27
N ALA A 38 13.79 -1.96 -9.69
CA ALA A 38 13.68 -3.40 -9.88
C ALA A 38 12.49 -3.82 -10.77
N GLY A 39 11.88 -2.83 -11.47
CA GLY A 39 10.79 -3.07 -12.41
C GLY A 39 9.42 -3.22 -11.71
N GLU A 40 9.29 -2.68 -10.52
CA GLU A 40 8.02 -2.59 -9.81
C GLU A 40 7.02 -1.72 -10.58
N VAL A 41 5.74 -1.87 -10.28
CA VAL A 41 4.66 -1.09 -10.88
C VAL A 41 4.13 -0.09 -9.87
N PRO A 42 4.07 1.23 -10.18
CA PRO A 42 3.47 2.22 -9.29
C PRO A 42 2.07 1.80 -8.87
N ALA A 43 1.74 1.91 -7.59
CA ALA A 43 0.46 1.46 -7.06
C ALA A 43 -0.56 2.59 -7.00
N ASP A 44 -1.74 2.33 -7.53
CA ASP A 44 -2.93 3.20 -7.51
C ASP A 44 -4.05 2.69 -6.59
N GLY A 45 -3.76 1.62 -5.85
CA GLY A 45 -4.61 0.98 -4.84
C GLY A 45 -3.81 0.00 -3.99
N TYR A 46 -4.48 -0.73 -3.11
CA TYR A 46 -3.80 -1.66 -2.20
C TYR A 46 -3.73 -3.09 -2.73
N VAL A 47 -4.85 -3.63 -3.23
CA VAL A 47 -4.87 -4.94 -3.88
C VAL A 47 -4.25 -4.82 -5.27
N PRO A 48 -3.19 -5.57 -5.59
CA PRO A 48 -2.46 -5.42 -6.85
C PRO A 48 -3.18 -6.08 -8.03
N ASN A 49 -2.70 -5.74 -9.24
CA ASN A 49 -3.08 -6.47 -10.44
C ASN A 49 -2.71 -7.96 -10.36
N GLY A 50 -3.48 -8.80 -11.05
CA GLY A 50 -3.32 -10.26 -11.06
C GLY A 50 -4.08 -11.00 -9.96
N VAL A 51 -4.75 -10.27 -9.06
CA VAL A 51 -5.71 -10.86 -8.11
C VAL A 51 -7.07 -11.00 -8.79
N ASN A 52 -7.66 -12.19 -8.73
CA ASN A 52 -8.93 -12.49 -9.41
C ASN A 52 -10.10 -11.66 -8.88
N ASP A 53 -10.99 -11.28 -9.78
CA ASP A 53 -12.32 -10.75 -9.49
C ASP A 53 -13.41 -11.84 -9.68
N ALA A 54 -14.69 -11.46 -9.64
CA ALA A 54 -15.86 -12.35 -9.62
C ALA A 54 -15.90 -13.39 -10.76
N ALA A 55 -15.46 -13.02 -11.97
CA ALA A 55 -15.42 -13.94 -13.11
C ALA A 55 -14.27 -14.96 -13.05
N GLY A 56 -13.38 -14.86 -12.06
CA GLY A 56 -12.30 -15.81 -11.81
C GLY A 56 -11.10 -15.69 -12.74
N ALA A 57 -10.25 -16.72 -12.75
CA ALA A 57 -9.00 -16.71 -13.49
C ALA A 57 -9.20 -16.51 -15.00
N GLY A 58 -8.48 -15.54 -15.57
CA GLY A 58 -8.53 -15.20 -17.00
C GLY A 58 -9.58 -14.17 -17.37
N SER A 59 -10.30 -13.61 -16.39
CA SER A 59 -11.16 -12.43 -16.52
C SER A 59 -10.42 -11.15 -16.10
N ASP A 60 -11.15 -10.05 -16.04
CA ASP A 60 -10.67 -8.81 -15.43
C ASP A 60 -10.26 -9.08 -13.97
N ASP A 61 -9.16 -8.45 -13.55
CA ASP A 61 -8.67 -8.55 -12.20
C ASP A 61 -9.33 -7.52 -11.26
N PHE A 62 -9.16 -7.75 -9.95
CA PHE A 62 -9.75 -6.92 -8.90
C PHE A 62 -9.36 -5.44 -9.04
N ARG A 63 -8.08 -5.14 -9.36
CA ARG A 63 -7.63 -3.76 -9.51
C ARG A 63 -8.26 -3.09 -10.74
N THR A 64 -8.38 -3.81 -11.85
CA THR A 64 -8.99 -3.31 -13.08
C THR A 64 -10.48 -2.98 -12.88
N VAL A 65 -11.21 -3.81 -12.14
CA VAL A 65 -12.63 -3.59 -11.83
C VAL A 65 -12.82 -2.45 -10.83
N GLY A 66 -12.05 -2.43 -9.75
CA GLY A 66 -12.14 -1.41 -8.69
C GLY A 66 -11.63 -0.02 -9.09
N GLY A 67 -10.76 0.05 -10.11
CA GLY A 67 -10.18 1.33 -10.55
C GLY A 67 -9.11 1.89 -9.59
N SER A 68 -8.80 3.15 -9.75
CA SER A 68 -7.72 3.84 -9.02
C SER A 68 -8.28 4.78 -7.96
N TYR A 69 -7.59 4.89 -6.82
CA TYR A 69 -7.98 5.80 -5.72
C TYR A 69 -7.36 7.20 -5.84
N TYR A 70 -6.31 7.32 -6.63
CA TYR A 70 -5.60 8.58 -6.94
C TYR A 70 -4.86 8.40 -8.26
N SER A 71 -4.58 9.51 -8.93
CA SER A 71 -3.78 9.46 -10.16
C SER A 71 -2.31 9.23 -9.83
N ILE A 72 -1.69 8.34 -10.62
CA ILE A 72 -0.24 8.10 -10.62
C ILE A 72 0.44 8.68 -11.87
N SER A 73 -0.28 9.50 -12.65
CA SER A 73 0.27 10.18 -13.80
C SER A 73 1.21 11.32 -13.37
N ASP A 74 2.37 11.44 -14.01
CA ASP A 74 3.29 12.57 -13.80
C ASP A 74 2.62 13.91 -14.10
N GLU A 75 1.67 13.94 -15.04
CA GLU A 75 0.92 15.15 -15.40
C GLU A 75 -0.01 15.63 -14.27
N ASP A 76 -0.50 14.72 -13.43
CA ASP A 76 -1.41 15.01 -12.32
C ASP A 76 -0.68 15.19 -10.97
N TYR A 77 0.64 14.96 -10.92
CA TYR A 77 1.38 14.99 -9.66
C TYR A 77 1.26 16.34 -8.94
N GLU A 78 1.39 17.46 -9.66
CA GLU A 78 1.24 18.79 -9.04
C GLU A 78 -0.18 19.02 -8.52
N ALA A 79 -1.21 18.51 -9.21
CA ALA A 79 -2.59 18.61 -8.73
C ALA A 79 -2.81 17.79 -7.44
N ASN A 80 -2.20 16.60 -7.35
CA ASN A 80 -2.20 15.79 -6.14
C ASN A 80 -1.51 16.52 -4.97
N CYS A 81 -0.37 17.18 -5.23
CA CYS A 81 0.35 17.98 -4.22
C CYS A 81 -0.47 19.19 -3.77
N GLU A 82 -1.20 19.85 -4.67
CA GLU A 82 -2.05 20.99 -4.33
C GLU A 82 -3.24 20.56 -3.46
N GLU A 83 -3.90 19.42 -3.79
CA GLU A 83 -4.93 18.82 -2.95
C GLU A 83 -4.37 18.46 -1.56
N ALA A 84 -3.19 17.85 -1.50
CA ALA A 84 -2.54 17.50 -0.25
C ALA A 84 -2.25 18.69 0.65
N ARG A 85 -1.73 19.78 0.08
CA ARG A 85 -1.49 21.05 0.80
C ARG A 85 -2.79 21.64 1.34
N GLN A 86 -3.88 21.56 0.57
CA GLN A 86 -5.19 22.04 1.03
C GLN A 86 -5.73 21.18 2.18
N LEU A 87 -5.65 19.85 2.08
CA LEU A 87 -6.08 18.93 3.15
C LEU A 87 -5.30 19.20 4.45
N LEU A 88 -3.99 19.43 4.37
CA LEU A 88 -3.17 19.74 5.53
C LEU A 88 -3.52 21.11 6.12
N ALA A 89 -3.82 22.10 5.29
CA ALA A 89 -4.26 23.42 5.73
C ALA A 89 -5.63 23.36 6.41
N ASP A 90 -6.57 22.57 5.89
CA ASP A 90 -7.90 22.38 6.47
C ASP A 90 -7.83 21.64 7.82
N ALA A 91 -6.81 20.78 8.00
CA ALA A 91 -6.49 20.16 9.28
C ALA A 91 -5.79 21.11 10.29
N GLY A 92 -5.55 22.36 9.90
CA GLY A 92 -4.99 23.40 10.79
C GLY A 92 -3.48 23.64 10.63
N TYR A 93 -2.84 23.07 9.61
CA TYR A 93 -1.39 23.16 9.39
C TYR A 93 -1.04 23.76 8.01
N PRO A 94 -1.46 24.98 7.68
CA PRO A 94 -1.17 25.59 6.39
C PRO A 94 0.35 25.65 6.14
N ASN A 95 0.82 25.12 5.01
CA ASN A 95 2.25 24.99 4.66
C ASN A 95 3.09 24.25 5.73
N GLY A 96 2.49 23.37 6.51
CA GLY A 96 3.15 22.64 7.60
C GLY A 96 3.40 23.47 8.86
N GLU A 97 2.90 24.72 8.93
CA GLU A 97 3.10 25.56 10.10
C GLU A 97 2.46 24.97 11.36
N GLY A 98 3.28 24.74 12.38
CA GLY A 98 2.84 24.15 13.65
C GLY A 98 2.64 22.64 13.61
N PHE A 99 2.87 21.97 12.47
CA PHE A 99 2.84 20.52 12.39
C PHE A 99 3.97 19.92 13.25
N PRO A 100 3.68 18.92 14.11
CA PRO A 100 4.72 18.33 14.95
C PRO A 100 5.75 17.56 14.10
N THR A 101 6.95 17.41 14.62
CA THR A 101 7.92 16.48 14.03
C THR A 101 7.43 15.05 14.25
N VAL A 102 7.33 14.28 13.18
CA VAL A 102 6.88 12.90 13.19
C VAL A 102 8.00 11.94 12.78
N GLU A 103 7.80 10.65 13.01
CA GLU A 103 8.80 9.62 12.74
C GLU A 103 8.29 8.60 11.71
N TYR A 104 9.16 8.27 10.76
CA TYR A 104 8.98 7.16 9.81
C TYR A 104 9.87 5.99 10.21
N LEU A 105 9.22 4.90 10.63
CA LEU A 105 9.85 3.67 11.08
C LEU A 105 10.07 2.69 9.92
N TYR A 106 11.29 2.16 9.79
CA TYR A 106 11.59 1.12 8.80
C TYR A 106 12.64 0.13 9.30
N ASN A 107 12.63 -1.09 8.77
CA ASN A 107 13.65 -2.09 9.07
C ASN A 107 14.90 -1.91 8.21
N THR A 108 16.04 -2.31 8.76
CA THR A 108 17.36 -2.19 8.12
C THR A 108 17.40 -2.94 6.79
N ALA A 109 17.45 -2.17 5.69
CA ALA A 109 17.77 -2.60 4.35
C ALA A 109 18.06 -1.38 3.49
N ASP A 110 19.00 -1.49 2.55
CA ASP A 110 19.44 -0.35 1.71
C ASP A 110 18.27 0.25 0.91
N ASN A 111 17.40 -0.59 0.34
CA ASN A 111 16.25 -0.12 -0.42
C ASN A 111 15.24 0.62 0.45
N HIS A 112 14.95 0.11 1.66
CA HIS A 112 14.03 0.78 2.59
C HIS A 112 14.55 2.13 3.04
N LYS A 113 15.87 2.24 3.25
CA LYS A 113 16.53 3.51 3.58
C LYS A 113 16.37 4.52 2.44
N LYS A 114 16.68 4.14 1.20
CA LYS A 114 16.54 5.02 0.03
C LYS A 114 15.10 5.49 -0.19
N ILE A 115 14.13 4.58 -0.06
CA ILE A 115 12.71 4.93 -0.15
C ILE A 115 12.34 5.89 0.99
N GLY A 116 12.76 5.61 2.23
CA GLY A 116 12.53 6.50 3.37
C GLY A 116 13.09 7.91 3.17
N GLU A 117 14.32 8.03 2.62
CA GLU A 117 14.94 9.32 2.29
C GLU A 117 14.15 10.05 1.18
N ALA A 118 13.64 9.33 0.18
CA ALA A 118 12.80 9.92 -0.87
C ALA A 118 11.47 10.42 -0.30
N LEU A 119 10.77 9.61 0.50
CA LEU A 119 9.52 9.97 1.17
C LEU A 119 9.71 11.18 2.09
N GLN A 120 10.76 11.18 2.92
CA GLN A 120 11.11 12.31 3.79
C GLN A 120 11.26 13.61 2.98
N ASN A 121 11.97 13.55 1.85
CA ASN A 121 12.16 14.70 0.97
C ASN A 121 10.84 15.19 0.37
N MET A 122 9.97 14.30 -0.13
CA MET A 122 8.68 14.64 -0.69
C MET A 122 7.78 15.30 0.37
N TRP A 123 7.63 14.70 1.56
CA TRP A 123 6.84 15.29 2.64
C TRP A 123 7.37 16.64 3.09
N GLN A 124 8.69 16.81 3.18
CA GLN A 124 9.29 18.08 3.56
C GLN A 124 9.11 19.17 2.49
N THR A 125 9.27 18.81 1.22
CA THR A 125 9.20 19.75 0.11
C THR A 125 7.76 20.18 -0.16
N GLU A 126 6.83 19.22 -0.21
CA GLU A 126 5.47 19.48 -0.65
C GLU A 126 4.54 19.91 0.50
N LEU A 127 4.75 19.41 1.70
CA LEU A 127 3.90 19.70 2.85
C LEU A 127 4.54 20.65 3.88
N GLY A 128 5.85 20.90 3.77
CA GLY A 128 6.57 21.74 4.75
C GLY A 128 6.74 21.08 6.12
N VAL A 129 6.56 19.76 6.24
CA VAL A 129 6.61 19.03 7.51
C VAL A 129 7.99 18.42 7.77
N THR A 130 8.31 18.17 9.03
CA THR A 130 9.56 17.50 9.41
C THR A 130 9.29 16.05 9.78
N VAL A 131 9.94 15.13 9.07
CA VAL A 131 9.86 13.69 9.32
C VAL A 131 11.25 13.15 9.65
N ASN A 132 11.39 12.48 10.78
CA ASN A 132 12.63 11.79 11.17
C ASN A 132 12.59 10.34 10.69
N LEU A 133 13.73 9.84 10.23
CA LEU A 133 13.88 8.45 9.82
C LEU A 133 14.37 7.61 10.99
N ASN A 134 13.62 6.57 11.37
CA ASN A 134 13.98 5.62 12.42
C ASN A 134 14.25 4.23 11.82
N ASN A 135 15.53 3.86 11.78
CA ASN A 135 15.97 2.55 11.33
C ASN A 135 16.07 1.57 12.50
N GLN A 136 15.47 0.39 12.37
CA GLN A 136 15.52 -0.64 13.40
C GLN A 136 15.87 -2.02 12.81
N ASP A 137 16.46 -2.88 13.64
CA ASP A 137 16.61 -4.29 13.31
C ASP A 137 15.23 -4.97 13.14
N TRP A 138 15.15 -5.96 12.25
CA TRP A 138 13.90 -6.60 11.85
C TRP A 138 13.00 -7.03 13.02
N ASN A 139 13.55 -7.70 14.04
CA ASN A 139 12.74 -8.19 15.15
C ASN A 139 12.18 -7.04 16.03
N VAL A 140 12.97 -6.00 16.24
CA VAL A 140 12.55 -4.81 17.01
C VAL A 140 11.50 -4.04 16.23
N PHE A 141 11.73 -3.85 14.92
CA PHE A 141 10.78 -3.22 14.01
C PHE A 141 9.43 -3.93 14.00
N LEU A 142 9.42 -5.27 13.87
CA LEU A 142 8.17 -6.06 13.88
C LEU A 142 7.40 -5.90 15.18
N GLN A 143 8.11 -5.93 16.32
CA GLN A 143 7.46 -5.80 17.63
C GLN A 143 6.87 -4.39 17.79
N ASN A 144 7.64 -3.34 17.49
CA ASN A 144 7.15 -1.96 17.61
C ASN A 144 5.95 -1.70 16.70
N ARG A 145 5.95 -2.26 15.48
CA ARG A 145 4.82 -2.14 14.57
C ARG A 145 3.58 -2.84 15.09
N LYS A 146 3.71 -4.08 15.61
CA LYS A 146 2.60 -4.82 16.22
C LYS A 146 2.02 -4.14 17.46
N ASP A 147 2.88 -3.52 18.25
CA ASP A 147 2.48 -2.86 19.49
C ASP A 147 1.93 -1.44 19.25
N GLY A 148 1.85 -0.98 17.99
CA GLY A 148 1.44 0.38 17.66
C GLY A 148 2.46 1.45 18.07
N ASN A 149 3.71 1.09 18.36
CA ASN A 149 4.76 2.01 18.79
C ASN A 149 5.42 2.71 17.59
N PHE A 150 4.62 3.35 16.75
CA PHE A 150 5.06 4.11 15.59
C PHE A 150 3.96 5.12 15.19
N GLN A 151 4.34 6.14 14.45
CA GLN A 151 3.43 7.09 13.81
C GLN A 151 3.20 6.73 12.34
N ILE A 152 4.29 6.58 11.61
CA ILE A 152 4.32 6.14 10.22
C ILE A 152 5.32 4.97 10.13
N ALA A 153 4.96 3.88 9.47
CA ALA A 153 5.85 2.75 9.28
C ALA A 153 5.88 2.24 7.85
N ARG A 154 7.03 1.77 7.43
CA ARG A 154 7.15 0.93 6.24
C ARG A 154 6.38 -0.36 6.46
N ASN A 155 5.67 -0.82 5.42
CA ASN A 155 5.08 -2.14 5.44
C ASN A 155 5.10 -2.76 4.03
N GLY A 156 4.72 -4.02 3.93
CA GLY A 156 4.56 -4.74 2.67
C GLY A 156 3.82 -6.04 2.89
N TRP A 157 3.04 -6.43 1.89
CA TRP A 157 2.28 -7.67 1.89
C TRP A 157 2.39 -8.40 0.57
N ILE A 158 2.53 -9.70 0.63
CA ILE A 158 2.47 -10.63 -0.50
C ILE A 158 1.33 -11.59 -0.23
N ALA A 159 0.46 -11.79 -1.22
CA ALA A 159 -0.71 -12.64 -1.07
C ALA A 159 -0.35 -14.09 -0.71
N ASP A 160 -1.06 -14.68 0.23
CA ASP A 160 -0.95 -16.11 0.56
C ASP A 160 -1.69 -16.99 -0.48
N TYR A 161 -2.71 -16.42 -1.14
CA TYR A 161 -3.51 -17.05 -2.19
C TYR A 161 -4.10 -15.99 -3.12
N ASN A 162 -4.53 -16.39 -4.33
CA ASN A 162 -5.06 -15.46 -5.33
C ASN A 162 -6.53 -15.10 -5.04
N ASP A 163 -6.72 -14.18 -4.11
CA ASP A 163 -8.02 -13.66 -3.71
C ASP A 163 -7.82 -12.34 -2.94
N PRO A 164 -8.66 -11.31 -3.13
CA PRO A 164 -8.53 -10.02 -2.41
C PRO A 164 -8.65 -10.16 -0.89
N CYS A 165 -9.28 -11.20 -0.37
CA CYS A 165 -9.33 -11.50 1.06
C CYS A 165 -7.93 -11.59 1.68
N SER A 166 -6.92 -12.09 0.95
CA SER A 166 -5.54 -12.16 1.45
C SER A 166 -4.93 -10.78 1.74
N PHE A 167 -5.44 -9.72 1.13
CA PHE A 167 -5.03 -8.34 1.36
C PHE A 167 -5.94 -7.60 2.35
N LEU A 168 -7.25 -7.83 2.26
CA LEU A 168 -8.23 -7.00 2.96
C LEU A 168 -8.62 -7.53 4.34
N ASP A 169 -8.61 -8.85 4.56
CA ASP A 169 -8.96 -9.43 5.86
C ASP A 169 -8.04 -9.00 7.01
N MET A 170 -6.81 -8.64 6.70
CA MET A 170 -5.80 -8.28 7.70
C MET A 170 -6.09 -6.96 8.43
N TRP A 171 -6.97 -6.10 7.92
CA TRP A 171 -7.28 -4.78 8.49
C TRP A 171 -8.57 -4.77 9.32
N TYR A 172 -9.18 -5.95 9.53
CA TYR A 172 -10.33 -6.11 10.42
C TYR A 172 -9.99 -5.60 11.83
N THR A 173 -10.95 -4.96 12.51
CA THR A 173 -10.77 -4.45 13.88
C THR A 173 -10.23 -5.55 14.80
N ASP A 174 -9.21 -5.26 15.60
CA ASP A 174 -8.49 -6.20 16.48
C ASP A 174 -7.84 -7.39 15.75
N GLY A 175 -7.71 -7.33 14.43
CA GLY A 175 -7.03 -8.35 13.62
C GLY A 175 -5.53 -8.45 13.93
N GLY A 176 -4.99 -9.67 14.01
CA GLY A 176 -3.60 -9.90 14.40
C GLY A 176 -2.53 -9.34 13.44
N ASN A 177 -2.92 -8.92 12.24
CA ASN A 177 -2.07 -8.27 11.24
C ASN A 177 -2.44 -6.79 11.02
N ASN A 178 -3.41 -6.27 11.77
CA ASN A 178 -3.84 -4.88 11.70
C ASN A 178 -2.84 -3.96 12.43
N ASP A 179 -1.66 -3.81 11.86
CA ASP A 179 -0.61 -2.96 12.45
C ASP A 179 -1.00 -1.48 12.52
N ALA A 180 -1.93 -1.02 11.67
CA ALA A 180 -2.42 0.36 11.63
C ALA A 180 -3.28 0.75 12.86
N GLN A 181 -3.67 -0.21 13.69
CA GLN A 181 -4.66 -0.03 14.77
C GLN A 181 -6.00 0.50 14.23
N TYR A 182 -6.33 0.15 12.98
CA TYR A 182 -7.51 0.62 12.28
C TYR A 182 -8.78 -0.01 12.83
N SER A 183 -9.82 0.79 13.03
CA SER A 183 -11.13 0.33 13.45
C SER A 183 -12.21 1.14 12.74
N ASN A 184 -12.99 0.47 11.89
CA ASN A 184 -14.11 1.06 11.18
C ASN A 184 -15.22 0.01 11.04
N PRO A 185 -16.42 0.24 11.66
CA PRO A 185 -17.54 -0.70 11.59
C PRO A 185 -18.04 -0.98 10.16
N ASP A 186 -17.95 0.00 9.25
CA ASP A 186 -18.38 -0.18 7.86
C ASP A 186 -17.38 -1.07 7.10
N TYR A 187 -16.09 -0.94 7.39
CA TYR A 187 -15.06 -1.85 6.89
C TYR A 187 -15.28 -3.28 7.37
N ASP A 188 -15.48 -3.46 8.67
CA ASP A 188 -15.71 -4.77 9.28
C ASP A 188 -16.96 -5.43 8.70
N ALA A 189 -18.04 -4.64 8.53
CA ALA A 189 -19.27 -5.13 7.92
C ALA A 189 -19.10 -5.58 6.46
N ALA A 190 -18.28 -4.85 5.68
CA ALA A 190 -17.95 -5.24 4.30
C ALA A 190 -17.16 -6.56 4.25
N ILE A 191 -16.16 -6.71 5.12
CA ILE A 191 -15.39 -7.96 5.25
C ILE A 191 -16.29 -9.14 5.68
N ASP A 192 -17.18 -8.93 6.66
CA ASP A 192 -18.13 -9.94 7.11
C ASP A 192 -19.11 -10.33 5.99
N ALA A 193 -19.62 -9.37 5.23
CA ALA A 193 -20.47 -9.62 4.08
C ALA A 193 -19.76 -10.46 3.01
N ALA A 194 -18.51 -10.11 2.68
CA ALA A 194 -17.71 -10.87 1.73
C ALA A 194 -17.46 -12.32 2.16
N LYS A 195 -17.32 -12.56 3.47
CA LYS A 195 -17.13 -13.90 4.04
C LYS A 195 -18.42 -14.70 4.15
N ALA A 196 -19.57 -14.03 4.24
CA ALA A 196 -20.87 -14.67 4.47
C ALA A 196 -21.55 -15.17 3.18
N THR A 197 -21.17 -14.67 2.00
CA THR A 197 -21.80 -15.04 0.72
C THR A 197 -20.94 -16.02 -0.08
N SER A 198 -21.60 -16.90 -0.83
CA SER A 198 -20.97 -17.76 -1.85
C SER A 198 -21.18 -17.22 -3.29
N ASP A 199 -21.93 -16.13 -3.44
CA ASP A 199 -22.09 -15.45 -4.71
C ASP A 199 -20.82 -14.64 -5.02
N PRO A 200 -20.12 -14.92 -6.13
CA PRO A 200 -18.86 -14.26 -6.41
C PRO A 200 -18.98 -12.76 -6.69
N GLU A 201 -20.08 -12.31 -7.30
CA GLU A 201 -20.30 -10.90 -7.60
C GLU A 201 -20.58 -10.10 -6.33
N GLU A 202 -21.47 -10.60 -5.47
CA GLU A 202 -21.74 -9.98 -4.16
C GLU A 202 -20.47 -9.95 -3.29
N ARG A 203 -19.71 -11.02 -3.32
CA ARG A 203 -18.46 -11.13 -2.55
C ARG A 203 -17.42 -10.09 -3.00
N MET A 204 -17.16 -9.97 -4.30
CA MET A 204 -16.19 -9.01 -4.80
C MET A 204 -16.67 -7.57 -4.60
N LYS A 205 -17.95 -7.31 -4.77
CA LYS A 205 -18.52 -5.99 -4.43
C LYS A 205 -18.24 -5.60 -2.98
N ALA A 206 -18.40 -6.52 -2.03
CA ALA A 206 -18.10 -6.26 -0.63
C ALA A 206 -16.59 -6.02 -0.38
N PHE A 207 -15.69 -6.72 -1.08
CA PHE A 207 -14.26 -6.43 -1.01
C PHE A 207 -13.88 -5.09 -1.64
N HIS A 208 -14.51 -4.69 -2.74
CA HIS A 208 -14.33 -3.34 -3.30
C HIS A 208 -14.77 -2.27 -2.30
N GLU A 209 -15.92 -2.46 -1.64
CA GLU A 209 -16.40 -1.55 -0.59
C GLU A 209 -15.40 -1.47 0.59
N ALA A 210 -14.80 -2.61 0.98
CA ALA A 210 -13.77 -2.61 2.01
C ALA A 210 -12.52 -1.83 1.57
N GLU A 211 -12.04 -2.00 0.34
CA GLU A 211 -10.89 -1.22 -0.16
C GLU A 211 -11.23 0.27 -0.31
N ASP A 212 -12.46 0.61 -0.71
CA ASP A 212 -12.95 1.99 -0.75
C ASP A 212 -12.88 2.66 0.63
N ASN A 213 -13.28 1.95 1.69
CA ASN A 213 -13.13 2.45 3.05
C ASN A 213 -11.65 2.62 3.43
N LEU A 214 -10.83 1.59 3.22
CA LEU A 214 -9.45 1.54 3.67
C LEU A 214 -8.57 2.60 3.00
N ILE A 215 -8.68 2.76 1.68
CA ILE A 215 -7.81 3.62 0.87
C ILE A 215 -8.53 4.89 0.45
N GLY A 216 -9.76 4.77 -0.05
CA GLY A 216 -10.50 5.91 -0.61
C GLY A 216 -10.96 6.90 0.44
N GLN A 217 -11.58 6.41 1.50
CA GLN A 217 -12.18 7.27 2.53
C GLN A 217 -11.21 7.53 3.69
N ASP A 218 -10.64 6.50 4.28
CA ASP A 218 -9.87 6.60 5.51
C ASP A 218 -8.37 6.75 5.29
N SER A 219 -7.87 6.46 4.07
CA SER A 219 -6.45 6.60 3.71
C SER A 219 -5.49 5.98 4.76
N VAL A 220 -5.86 4.80 5.27
CA VAL A 220 -5.11 4.09 6.34
C VAL A 220 -3.71 3.72 5.88
N LEU A 221 -3.57 3.47 4.58
CA LEU A 221 -2.33 3.11 3.92
C LEU A 221 -2.03 4.07 2.78
N ALA A 222 -0.75 4.25 2.49
CA ALA A 222 -0.29 4.84 1.25
C ALA A 222 0.46 3.77 0.43
N PRO A 223 -0.21 3.05 -0.48
CA PRO A 223 0.45 2.12 -1.41
C PRO A 223 1.46 2.86 -2.28
N ILE A 224 2.64 2.27 -2.47
CA ILE A 224 3.74 2.87 -3.23
C ILE A 224 3.93 2.13 -4.55
N TYR A 225 4.13 0.81 -4.49
CA TYR A 225 4.28 -0.01 -5.69
C TYR A 225 3.81 -1.45 -5.47
N PHE A 226 3.46 -2.08 -6.56
CA PHE A 226 3.24 -3.52 -6.63
C PHE A 226 4.57 -4.22 -6.92
N TYR A 227 4.90 -5.23 -6.11
CA TYR A 227 6.11 -6.02 -6.29
C TYR A 227 6.07 -6.77 -7.62
N THR A 228 7.22 -6.81 -8.27
CA THR A 228 7.50 -7.68 -9.41
C THR A 228 8.65 -8.63 -9.09
N GLN A 229 8.75 -9.70 -9.85
CA GLN A 229 9.85 -10.65 -9.73
C GLN A 229 10.63 -10.71 -11.04
N PRO A 230 11.66 -9.87 -11.22
CA PRO A 230 12.51 -9.95 -12.40
C PRO A 230 13.30 -11.27 -12.40
N TYR A 231 13.32 -11.94 -13.53
CA TYR A 231 14.12 -13.15 -13.73
C TYR A 231 14.70 -13.22 -15.13
N MET A 232 15.80 -13.96 -15.27
CA MET A 232 16.40 -14.25 -16.58
C MET A 232 16.22 -15.73 -16.89
N LEU A 233 15.69 -16.02 -18.09
CA LEU A 233 15.52 -17.37 -18.61
C LEU A 233 16.38 -17.54 -19.85
N ASN A 234 17.15 -18.64 -19.89
CA ASN A 234 17.87 -19.00 -21.11
C ASN A 234 16.86 -19.26 -22.24
N PRO A 235 17.00 -18.65 -23.43
CA PRO A 235 16.06 -18.80 -24.54
C PRO A 235 15.91 -20.24 -25.05
N ASP A 236 16.85 -21.14 -24.72
CA ASP A 236 16.76 -22.56 -25.03
C ASP A 236 15.86 -23.35 -24.07
N ILE A 237 15.36 -22.72 -23.01
CA ILE A 237 14.47 -23.33 -22.03
C ILE A 237 13.02 -22.95 -22.35
N ASP A 238 12.14 -23.95 -22.31
CA ASP A 238 10.70 -23.82 -22.50
C ASP A 238 9.91 -24.46 -21.37
N GLY A 239 8.63 -24.11 -21.20
CA GLY A 239 7.72 -24.71 -20.23
C GLY A 239 7.89 -24.28 -18.77
N MET A 240 8.82 -23.36 -18.47
CA MET A 240 8.86 -22.71 -17.15
C MET A 240 7.82 -21.59 -17.11
N TYR A 241 7.10 -21.47 -16.01
CA TYR A 241 6.24 -20.32 -15.76
C TYR A 241 6.33 -19.82 -14.31
N TYR A 242 5.99 -18.57 -14.15
CA TYR A 242 5.95 -17.87 -12.87
C TYR A 242 4.49 -17.64 -12.47
N THR A 243 4.17 -17.83 -11.18
CA THR A 243 2.81 -17.63 -10.66
C THR A 243 2.69 -16.27 -9.98
N PRO A 244 1.50 -15.65 -9.93
CA PRO A 244 1.27 -14.41 -9.19
C PRO A 244 1.61 -14.49 -7.69
N LEU A 245 1.67 -15.69 -7.12
CA LEU A 245 2.07 -15.94 -5.73
C LEU A 245 3.60 -15.99 -5.52
N GLY A 246 4.39 -15.67 -6.53
CA GLY A 246 5.84 -15.60 -6.40
C GLY A 246 6.58 -16.93 -6.61
N TYR A 247 5.92 -17.98 -7.12
CA TYR A 247 6.54 -19.29 -7.33
C TYR A 247 6.92 -19.55 -8.79
N PHE A 248 8.16 -20.03 -9.01
CA PHE A 248 8.57 -20.59 -10.28
C PHE A 248 8.18 -22.05 -10.37
N PHE A 249 7.54 -22.43 -11.47
CA PHE A 249 7.13 -23.81 -11.72
C PHE A 249 7.93 -24.41 -12.87
N PHE A 250 8.66 -25.47 -12.57
CA PHE A 250 9.58 -26.13 -13.51
C PHE A 250 9.08 -27.49 -14.01
N GLY A 251 7.90 -27.93 -13.60
CA GLY A 251 7.39 -29.27 -13.87
C GLY A 251 7.25 -29.64 -15.36
N TYR A 252 7.12 -28.63 -16.22
CA TYR A 252 7.03 -28.81 -17.68
C TYR A 252 8.27 -28.27 -18.42
N THR A 253 9.34 -27.99 -17.69
CA THR A 253 10.55 -27.38 -18.26
C THR A 253 11.29 -28.37 -19.14
N SER A 254 11.62 -27.96 -20.36
CA SER A 254 12.42 -28.71 -21.30
C SER A 254 13.45 -27.82 -22.00
N LYS A 255 14.54 -28.42 -22.47
CA LYS A 255 15.50 -27.75 -23.35
C LYS A 255 15.06 -27.94 -24.79
N LYS A 256 15.00 -26.88 -25.58
CA LYS A 256 14.77 -26.91 -27.03
C LYS A 256 15.89 -27.57 -27.77
#